data_582e09de6d51207a61096d10741c73b8
#
_entry.id   582e09de6d51207a61096d10741c73b8
#
_cell.length_a   1.000
_cell.length_b   1.000
_cell.length_c   1.000
_cell.angle_alpha   90.00
_cell.angle_beta   90.00
_cell.angle_gamma   90.00
#
_symmetry.space_group_name_H-M   'P 1'
#
loop_
_entity.id
_entity.type
_entity.pdbx_description
1 polymer ?
#
loop_
_entity_poly.entity_id
_entity_poly.type
_entity_poly.pdbx_seq_one_letter_code
_entity_poly.pdbx_strand_id
1 'polypeptide(L)'
;MRKIILFLAIILTASTYAQRRTPQARRYEMNPEQTALIQTQRLQEVLQLDSIQFQAIFLMNYSDAMAMQDSMKARQERRKEGEKRDARPSEEERRVRREIMKKRMETRNEQMKQILTPEQYEKYLEHNEKIVKSGRSLGRQRR
;
A
#
# COMPACT_ATOMS: atom_id res chain seq x y z
N MET A 1 35.72 -35.84 20.02
CA MET A 1 34.78 -35.66 18.88
C MET A 1 33.36 -35.28 19.29
N ARG A 2 32.84 -35.64 20.45
CA ARG A 2 31.49 -35.27 20.94
C ARG A 2 31.29 -33.78 21.26
N LYS A 3 32.34 -33.04 21.63
CA LYS A 3 32.26 -31.61 22.01
C LYS A 3 32.23 -30.66 20.81
N ILE A 4 32.69 -31.08 19.64
CA ILE A 4 32.68 -30.27 18.41
C ILE A 4 31.28 -30.23 17.78
N ILE A 5 30.48 -31.29 17.95
CA ILE A 5 29.11 -31.40 17.38
C ILE A 5 28.14 -30.43 18.09
N LEU A 6 28.35 -30.20 19.39
CA LEU A 6 27.50 -29.27 20.17
C LEU A 6 27.72 -27.79 19.81
N PHE A 7 28.93 -27.39 19.39
CA PHE A 7 29.17 -26.02 18.93
C PHE A 7 28.60 -25.72 17.55
N LEU A 8 28.53 -26.69 16.67
CA LEU A 8 27.92 -26.54 15.34
C LEU A 8 26.39 -26.37 15.39
N ALA A 9 25.71 -26.97 16.38
CA ALA A 9 24.28 -26.85 16.56
C ALA A 9 23.84 -25.45 17.03
N ILE A 10 24.69 -24.70 17.74
CA ILE A 10 24.36 -23.38 18.27
C ILE A 10 24.45 -22.30 17.19
N ILE A 11 25.30 -22.47 16.18
CA ILE A 11 25.47 -21.48 15.09
C ILE A 11 24.30 -21.50 14.11
N LEU A 12 23.62 -22.66 13.95
CA LEU A 12 22.47 -22.76 13.02
C LEU A 12 21.19 -22.12 13.54
N THR A 13 21.04 -21.92 14.85
CA THR A 13 19.81 -21.34 15.43
C THR A 13 19.80 -19.82 15.46
N ALA A 14 20.94 -19.15 15.30
CA ALA A 14 21.02 -17.68 15.30
C ALA A 14 20.58 -17.05 13.98
N SER A 15 20.56 -17.81 12.87
CA SER A 15 20.27 -17.26 11.54
C SER A 15 18.78 -17.05 11.24
N THR A 16 17.88 -17.60 12.03
CA THR A 16 16.44 -17.51 11.77
C THR A 16 15.73 -16.29 12.36
N TYR A 17 16.40 -15.55 13.24
CA TYR A 17 15.80 -14.36 13.88
C TYR A 17 15.96 -13.06 13.08
N ALA A 18 16.81 -13.02 12.05
CA ALA A 18 17.16 -11.78 11.34
C ALA A 18 16.20 -11.36 10.22
N GLN A 19 15.16 -12.13 9.89
CA GLN A 19 14.33 -11.85 8.70
C GLN A 19 12.84 -11.60 8.97
N ARG A 20 12.45 -11.17 10.15
CA ARG A 20 11.12 -10.58 10.31
C ARG A 20 11.12 -9.13 9.83
N ARG A 21 11.33 -8.93 8.53
CA ARG A 21 11.02 -7.66 7.89
C ARG A 21 9.53 -7.42 8.08
N THR A 22 9.18 -6.33 8.77
CA THR A 22 7.80 -5.95 8.96
C THR A 22 7.12 -5.76 7.59
N PRO A 23 5.81 -6.05 7.45
CA PRO A 23 5.08 -5.82 6.19
C PRO A 23 5.23 -4.40 5.65
N GLN A 24 5.48 -3.43 6.52
CA GLN A 24 5.78 -2.04 6.16
C GLN A 24 7.14 -1.87 5.48
N ALA A 25 8.19 -2.56 5.93
CA ALA A 25 9.51 -2.48 5.29
C ALA A 25 9.47 -3.02 3.84
N ARG A 26 8.71 -4.08 3.56
CA ARG A 26 8.51 -4.57 2.19
C ARG A 26 7.85 -3.56 1.25
N ARG A 27 6.94 -2.71 1.75
CA ARG A 27 6.30 -1.66 0.94
C ARG A 27 7.28 -0.56 0.51
N TYR A 28 8.34 -0.32 1.27
CA TYR A 28 9.37 0.67 0.92
C TYR A 28 10.35 0.18 -0.17
N GLU A 29 10.50 -1.13 -0.33
CA GLU A 29 11.41 -1.74 -1.31
C GLU A 29 10.71 -2.06 -2.65
N MET A 30 9.37 -2.00 -2.70
CA MET A 30 8.66 -2.28 -3.95
C MET A 30 8.81 -1.12 -4.93
N ASN A 31 9.32 -1.44 -6.11
CA ASN A 31 9.35 -0.54 -7.26
C ASN A 31 7.91 -0.07 -7.56
N PRO A 32 7.69 1.22 -7.85
CA PRO A 32 6.38 1.74 -8.25
C PRO A 32 5.69 0.94 -9.35
N GLU A 33 6.46 0.48 -10.33
CA GLU A 33 5.98 -0.37 -11.41
C GLU A 33 5.40 -1.70 -10.89
N GLN A 34 6.13 -2.40 -10.00
CA GLN A 34 5.65 -3.63 -9.39
C GLN A 34 4.40 -3.41 -8.53
N THR A 35 4.36 -2.28 -7.81
CA THR A 35 3.19 -1.89 -7.02
C THR A 35 1.98 -1.69 -7.91
N ALA A 36 2.14 -0.95 -9.00
CA ALA A 36 1.09 -0.69 -9.99
C ALA A 36 0.60 -1.98 -10.65
N LEU A 37 1.54 -2.85 -11.06
CA LEU A 37 1.23 -4.13 -11.69
C LEU A 37 0.37 -5.01 -10.76
N ILE A 38 0.78 -5.19 -9.51
CA ILE A 38 0.04 -6.00 -8.54
C ILE A 38 -1.36 -5.42 -8.29
N GLN A 39 -1.48 -4.10 -8.18
CA GLN A 39 -2.79 -3.46 -7.98
C GLN A 39 -3.70 -3.64 -9.19
N THR A 40 -3.14 -3.53 -10.41
CA THR A 40 -3.91 -3.71 -11.65
C THR A 40 -4.32 -5.16 -11.84
N GLN A 41 -3.44 -6.12 -11.56
CA GLN A 41 -3.76 -7.56 -11.62
C GLN A 41 -4.92 -7.93 -10.68
N ARG A 42 -4.95 -7.38 -9.46
CA ARG A 42 -6.08 -7.59 -8.54
C ARG A 42 -7.40 -7.06 -9.09
N LEU A 43 -7.37 -5.91 -9.76
CA LEU A 43 -8.56 -5.37 -10.42
C LEU A 43 -8.94 -6.20 -11.65
N GLN A 44 -7.95 -6.71 -12.40
CA GLN A 44 -8.18 -7.64 -13.51
C GLN A 44 -8.96 -8.88 -13.08
N GLU A 45 -8.60 -9.49 -11.94
CA GLU A 45 -9.27 -10.68 -11.42
C GLU A 45 -10.75 -10.40 -11.06
N VAL A 46 -11.05 -9.20 -10.59
CA VAL A 46 -12.41 -8.83 -10.13
C VAL A 46 -13.27 -8.31 -11.29
N LEU A 47 -12.68 -7.52 -12.19
CA LEU A 47 -13.39 -6.73 -13.19
C LEU A 47 -13.33 -7.33 -14.59
N GLN A 48 -12.43 -8.31 -14.85
CA GLN A 48 -12.21 -8.89 -16.17
C GLN A 48 -11.90 -7.81 -17.22
N LEU A 49 -10.88 -6.98 -16.94
CA LEU A 49 -10.49 -5.86 -17.78
C LEU A 49 -10.00 -6.34 -19.15
N ASP A 50 -10.31 -5.62 -20.21
CA ASP A 50 -9.65 -5.80 -21.49
C ASP A 50 -8.22 -5.21 -21.49
N SER A 51 -7.48 -5.39 -22.59
CA SER A 51 -6.08 -4.96 -22.67
C SER A 51 -5.92 -3.44 -22.60
N ILE A 52 -6.86 -2.67 -23.14
CA ILE A 52 -6.84 -1.20 -23.15
C ILE A 52 -7.15 -0.69 -21.74
N GLN A 53 -8.18 -1.24 -21.10
CA GLN A 53 -8.55 -0.92 -19.73
C GLN A 53 -7.42 -1.27 -18.74
N PHE A 54 -6.80 -2.45 -18.91
CA PHE A 54 -5.67 -2.87 -18.10
C PHE A 54 -4.52 -1.86 -18.19
N GLN A 55 -4.15 -1.45 -19.40
CA GLN A 55 -3.06 -0.49 -19.60
C GLN A 55 -3.40 0.88 -19.01
N ALA A 56 -4.61 1.39 -19.20
CA ALA A 56 -5.05 2.67 -18.64
C ALA A 56 -5.01 2.66 -17.10
N ILE A 57 -5.53 1.59 -16.47
CA ILE A 57 -5.52 1.43 -15.02
C ILE A 57 -4.10 1.22 -14.49
N PHE A 58 -3.25 0.51 -15.22
CA PHE A 58 -1.84 0.37 -14.85
C PHE A 58 -1.12 1.70 -14.80
N LEU A 59 -1.28 2.56 -15.82
CA LEU A 59 -0.67 3.89 -15.86
C LEU A 59 -1.16 4.77 -14.71
N MET A 60 -2.44 4.73 -14.39
CA MET A 60 -3.01 5.45 -13.26
C MET A 60 -2.43 4.95 -11.93
N ASN A 61 -2.36 3.64 -11.71
CA ASN A 61 -1.76 3.04 -10.52
C ASN A 61 -0.26 3.32 -10.41
N TYR A 62 0.44 3.39 -11.54
CA TYR A 62 1.85 3.73 -11.58
C TYR A 62 2.10 5.18 -11.15
N SER A 63 1.30 6.12 -11.66
CA SER A 63 1.36 7.53 -11.24
C SER A 63 1.11 7.68 -9.74
N ASP A 64 0.09 7.00 -9.19
CA ASP A 64 -0.20 6.98 -7.76
C ASP A 64 0.95 6.40 -6.93
N ALA A 65 1.58 5.32 -7.41
CA ALA A 65 2.70 4.67 -6.73
C ALA A 65 3.96 5.56 -6.72
N MET A 66 4.23 6.26 -7.81
CA MET A 66 5.31 7.25 -7.90
C MET A 66 5.11 8.39 -6.91
N ALA A 67 3.93 9.02 -6.90
CA ALA A 67 3.60 10.10 -5.97
C ALA A 67 3.70 9.65 -4.49
N MET A 68 3.32 8.40 -4.20
CA MET A 68 3.47 7.81 -2.89
C MET A 68 4.95 7.61 -2.51
N GLN A 69 5.77 7.11 -3.42
CA GLN A 69 7.21 6.93 -3.21
C GLN A 69 7.89 8.28 -2.90
N ASP A 70 7.60 9.33 -3.67
CA ASP A 70 8.18 10.65 -3.47
C ASP A 70 7.76 11.26 -2.11
N SER A 71 6.49 11.10 -1.74
CA SER A 71 6.00 11.50 -0.41
C SER A 71 6.71 10.75 0.73
N MET A 72 7.06 9.49 0.52
CA MET A 72 7.80 8.69 1.50
C MET A 72 9.25 9.12 1.60
N LYS A 73 9.93 9.36 0.46
CA LYS A 73 11.30 9.89 0.43
C LYS A 73 11.37 11.22 1.17
N ALA A 74 10.50 12.16 0.86
CA ALA A 74 10.45 13.47 1.52
C ALA A 74 10.23 13.37 3.04
N ARG A 75 9.41 12.42 3.53
CA ARG A 75 9.24 12.15 4.96
C ARG A 75 10.50 11.55 5.58
N GLN A 76 11.21 10.69 4.86
CA GLN A 76 12.43 10.07 5.35
C GLN A 76 13.56 11.09 5.48
N GLU A 77 13.67 12.02 4.53
CA GLU A 77 14.65 13.11 4.55
C GLU A 77 14.42 14.03 5.75
N ARG A 78 13.18 14.51 5.95
CA ARG A 78 12.83 15.32 7.15
C ARG A 78 13.16 14.62 8.46
N ARG A 79 12.99 13.30 8.53
CA ARG A 79 13.39 12.53 9.73
C ARG A 79 14.89 12.47 9.94
N LYS A 80 15.69 12.44 8.87
CA LYS A 80 17.15 12.47 8.94
C LYS A 80 17.66 13.84 9.40
N GLU A 81 16.98 14.90 9.01
CA GLU A 81 17.26 16.29 9.41
C GLU A 81 16.86 16.60 10.85
N GLY A 82 16.40 15.61 11.60
CA GLY A 82 16.11 15.75 13.03
C GLY A 82 14.73 16.36 13.33
N GLU A 83 13.85 16.50 12.33
CA GLU A 83 12.46 16.83 12.60
C GLU A 83 11.86 15.74 13.51
N LYS A 84 11.62 16.10 14.76
CA LYS A 84 10.89 15.24 15.70
C LYS A 84 9.55 14.87 15.08
N ARG A 85 9.13 13.64 15.30
CA ARG A 85 7.74 13.25 14.96
C ARG A 85 6.83 14.34 15.48
N ASP A 86 6.14 14.99 14.55
CA ASP A 86 5.14 16.00 14.87
C ASP A 86 4.28 15.50 16.03
N ALA A 87 4.01 16.39 16.96
CA ALA A 87 2.99 16.18 17.95
C ALA A 87 1.73 15.63 17.26
N ARG A 88 0.92 14.89 17.99
CA ARG A 88 -0.33 14.32 17.45
C ARG A 88 -1.04 15.38 16.58
N PRO A 89 -1.35 15.07 15.31
CA PRO A 89 -1.88 16.10 14.40
C PRO A 89 -3.13 16.76 14.97
N SER A 90 -3.19 18.05 14.82
CA SER A 90 -4.33 18.87 15.28
C SER A 90 -5.64 18.41 14.64
N GLU A 91 -6.77 18.81 15.19
CA GLU A 91 -8.07 18.48 14.62
C GLU A 91 -8.26 19.07 13.22
N GLU A 92 -7.76 20.29 13.03
CA GLU A 92 -7.78 20.98 11.74
C GLU A 92 -6.95 20.23 10.70
N GLU A 93 -5.72 19.81 11.02
CA GLU A 93 -4.88 19.00 10.12
C GLU A 93 -5.54 17.67 9.76
N ARG A 94 -6.24 17.04 10.71
CA ARG A 94 -7.01 15.82 10.45
C ARG A 94 -8.19 16.08 9.52
N ARG A 95 -8.87 17.23 9.65
CA ARG A 95 -9.95 17.64 8.77
C ARG A 95 -9.44 17.85 7.35
N VAL A 96 -8.40 18.66 7.20
CA VAL A 96 -7.75 18.89 5.89
C VAL A 96 -7.30 17.60 5.24
N ARG A 97 -6.67 16.70 5.98
CA ARG A 97 -6.27 15.37 5.45
C ARG A 97 -7.46 14.54 4.97
N ARG A 98 -8.59 14.55 5.71
CA ARG A 98 -9.82 13.87 5.29
C ARG A 98 -10.37 14.43 3.98
N GLU A 99 -10.41 15.75 3.85
CA GLU A 99 -10.86 16.42 2.62
C GLU A 99 -9.97 16.09 1.42
N ILE A 100 -8.65 16.14 1.59
CA ILE A 100 -7.70 15.74 0.55
C ILE A 100 -7.93 14.28 0.12
N MET A 101 -8.09 13.37 1.09
CA MET A 101 -8.34 11.95 0.78
C MET A 101 -9.67 11.75 0.08
N LYS A 102 -10.72 12.46 0.49
CA LYS A 102 -12.03 12.42 -0.16
C LYS A 102 -11.93 12.88 -1.62
N LYS A 103 -11.30 14.02 -1.86
CA LYS A 103 -11.08 14.56 -3.21
C LYS A 103 -10.28 13.60 -4.11
N ARG A 104 -9.24 12.95 -3.57
CA ARG A 104 -8.48 11.93 -4.30
C ARG A 104 -9.34 10.73 -4.70
N MET A 105 -10.18 10.26 -3.78
CA MET A 105 -11.10 9.14 -4.09
C MET A 105 -12.13 9.53 -5.14
N GLU A 106 -12.68 10.73 -5.08
CA GLU A 106 -13.62 11.26 -6.07
C GLU A 106 -12.95 11.33 -7.45
N THR A 107 -11.76 11.93 -7.55
CA THR A 107 -11.01 12.00 -8.82
C THR A 107 -10.72 10.61 -9.37
N ARG A 108 -10.29 9.67 -8.51
CA ARG A 108 -10.03 8.29 -8.94
C ARG A 108 -11.31 7.59 -9.43
N ASN A 109 -12.43 7.79 -8.75
CA ASN A 109 -13.70 7.20 -9.16
C ASN A 109 -14.15 7.75 -10.51
N GLU A 110 -13.99 9.05 -10.77
CA GLU A 110 -14.29 9.64 -12.07
C GLU A 110 -13.40 9.07 -13.19
N GLN A 111 -12.12 8.91 -12.94
CA GLN A 111 -11.20 8.27 -13.89
C GLN A 111 -11.59 6.81 -14.16
N MET A 112 -11.91 6.04 -13.14
CA MET A 112 -12.37 4.66 -13.30
C MET A 112 -13.67 4.57 -14.07
N LYS A 113 -14.61 5.50 -13.83
CA LYS A 113 -15.88 5.57 -14.57
C LYS A 113 -15.70 5.83 -16.07
N GLN A 114 -14.63 6.56 -16.44
CA GLN A 114 -14.29 6.79 -17.85
C GLN A 114 -13.65 5.59 -18.55
N ILE A 115 -12.99 4.72 -17.79
CA ILE A 115 -12.24 3.56 -18.31
C ILE A 115 -13.14 2.30 -18.34
N LEU A 116 -13.98 2.13 -17.33
CA LEU A 116 -14.77 0.92 -17.12
C LEU A 116 -16.14 0.98 -17.78
N THR A 117 -16.69 -0.18 -18.15
CA THR A 117 -18.11 -0.28 -18.48
C THR A 117 -18.98 -0.03 -17.25
N PRO A 118 -20.28 0.30 -17.39
CA PRO A 118 -21.17 0.51 -16.25
C PRO A 118 -21.16 -0.67 -15.27
N GLU A 119 -21.22 -1.91 -15.76
CA GLU A 119 -21.25 -3.13 -14.94
C GLU A 119 -19.90 -3.35 -14.22
N GLN A 120 -18.77 -3.07 -14.90
CA GLN A 120 -17.45 -3.13 -14.27
C GLN A 120 -17.29 -2.06 -13.19
N TYR A 121 -17.83 -0.86 -13.43
CA TYR A 121 -17.76 0.23 -12.46
C TYR A 121 -18.55 -0.08 -11.17
N GLU A 122 -19.73 -0.68 -11.28
CA GLU A 122 -20.49 -1.14 -10.12
C GLU A 122 -19.70 -2.18 -9.30
N LYS A 123 -19.11 -3.18 -9.95
CA LYS A 123 -18.23 -4.17 -9.29
C LYS A 123 -17.02 -3.52 -8.62
N TYR A 124 -16.43 -2.50 -9.24
CA TYR A 124 -15.35 -1.73 -8.67
C TYR A 124 -15.76 -1.03 -7.37
N LEU A 125 -16.93 -0.39 -7.34
CA LEU A 125 -17.44 0.28 -6.14
C LEU A 125 -17.70 -0.72 -5.01
N GLU A 126 -18.33 -1.86 -5.29
CA GLU A 126 -18.53 -2.93 -4.32
C GLU A 126 -17.21 -3.49 -3.76
N HIS A 127 -16.23 -3.71 -4.63
CA HIS A 127 -14.92 -4.18 -4.23
C HIS A 127 -14.24 -3.20 -3.26
N ASN A 128 -14.27 -1.90 -3.57
CA ASN A 128 -13.70 -0.86 -2.71
C ASN A 128 -14.43 -0.80 -1.36
N GLU A 129 -15.75 -0.91 -1.34
CA GLU A 129 -16.53 -0.92 -0.10
C GLU A 129 -16.15 -2.11 0.79
N LYS A 130 -15.98 -3.30 0.22
CA LYS A 130 -15.52 -4.50 0.95
C LYS A 130 -14.14 -4.30 1.55
N ILE A 131 -13.20 -3.69 0.82
CA ILE A 131 -11.85 -3.36 1.32
C ILE A 131 -11.93 -2.39 2.51
N VAL A 132 -12.72 -1.33 2.40
CA VAL A 132 -12.88 -0.33 3.46
C VAL A 132 -13.50 -0.97 4.71
N LYS A 133 -14.53 -1.80 4.55
CA LYS A 133 -15.18 -2.52 5.66
C LYS A 133 -14.21 -3.48 6.36
N SER A 134 -13.44 -4.25 5.61
CA SER A 134 -12.44 -5.18 6.16
C SER A 134 -11.31 -4.46 6.90
N GLY A 135 -10.81 -3.34 6.35
CA GLY A 135 -9.80 -2.51 7.00
C GLY A 135 -10.26 -1.91 8.33
N ARG A 136 -11.54 -1.52 8.43
CA ARG A 136 -12.13 -1.01 9.67
C ARG A 136 -12.28 -2.09 10.74
N SER A 137 -12.63 -3.33 10.35
CA SER A 137 -12.78 -4.45 11.29
C SER A 137 -11.44 -4.83 11.93
N LEU A 138 -10.37 -4.91 11.14
CA LEU A 138 -9.02 -5.20 11.62
C LEU A 138 -8.47 -4.11 12.55
N GLY A 139 -8.81 -2.84 12.30
CA GLY A 139 -8.44 -1.72 13.17
C GLY A 139 -9.14 -1.74 14.53
N ARG A 140 -10.34 -2.32 14.62
CA ARG A 140 -11.12 -2.45 15.87
C ARG A 140 -10.62 -3.59 16.76
N GLN A 141 -10.09 -4.66 16.17
CA GLN A 141 -9.54 -5.81 16.91
C GLN A 141 -8.17 -5.55 17.55
N ARG A 142 -7.47 -4.48 17.16
CA ARG A 142 -6.14 -4.12 17.67
C ARG A 142 -6.16 -3.09 18.81
N ARG A 143 -7.32 -2.73 19.30
CA ARG A 143 -7.52 -1.83 20.46
C ARG A 143 -8.00 -2.59 21.66
#